data_72f305e83acf9f32256920ad64c917ee
#
_entry.id   72f305e83acf9f32256920ad64c917ee
#
_cell.length_a   1.000
_cell.length_b   1.000
_cell.length_c   1.000
_cell.angle_alpha   90.00
_cell.angle_beta   90.00
_cell.angle_gamma   90.00
#
_symmetry.space_group_name_H-M   'P 1'
#
loop_
_entity.id
_entity.type
_entity.pdbx_description
1 polymer ?
#
loop_
_entity_poly.entity_id
_entity_poly.type
_entity_poly.pdbx_seq_one_letter_code
_entity_poly.pdbx_strand_id
1 'polypeptide(L)'
;MKRSLLLVLGLAVVAIAAFAYLEGGDSQRAPSALADGDGGARAVLRNAAGEKVGKVKFSQHRGGVQVKVTIDAPLATLIAGFHGFHVHEAGTCDPNAVNPAGTPVPFFTAGFHLDLSGTGTGGTAHPNEAGDMPVLLVNADGTAEARFITDRFTVADLLESDGTAIIIHEGRDNYANIPSRYLPPPIDQATLDTGDAGARKVCGIVEGD
;
A
#
# COMPACT_ATOMS: atom_id res chain seq x y z
N MET A 1 -40.00 -16.28 -84.14
CA MET A 1 -39.47 -16.92 -82.95
C MET A 1 -39.07 -15.84 -81.97
N LYS A 2 -39.96 -15.47 -81.03
CA LYS A 2 -39.72 -14.43 -80.04
C LYS A 2 -39.43 -15.04 -78.68
N ARG A 3 -38.27 -14.79 -78.13
CA ARG A 3 -37.90 -15.20 -76.78
C ARG A 3 -38.08 -13.99 -75.87
N SER A 4 -39.03 -14.17 -74.96
CA SER A 4 -39.29 -13.23 -73.88
C SER A 4 -38.24 -13.32 -72.76
N LEU A 5 -37.67 -12.23 -72.40
CA LEU A 5 -36.72 -12.11 -71.29
C LEU A 5 -37.51 -11.69 -70.05
N LEU A 6 -37.62 -12.60 -69.09
CA LEU A 6 -38.19 -12.32 -67.76
C LEU A 6 -37.12 -11.70 -66.87
N LEU A 7 -37.36 -10.47 -66.46
CA LEU A 7 -36.57 -9.78 -65.47
C LEU A 7 -37.07 -10.22 -64.06
N VAL A 8 -36.21 -10.89 -63.29
CA VAL A 8 -36.46 -11.18 -61.90
C VAL A 8 -35.75 -10.13 -61.06
N LEU A 9 -36.55 -9.25 -60.42
CA LEU A 9 -36.07 -8.33 -59.39
C LEU A 9 -35.84 -9.12 -58.11
N GLY A 10 -34.58 -9.31 -57.73
CA GLY A 10 -34.20 -9.83 -56.41
C GLY A 10 -34.12 -8.71 -55.39
N LEU A 11 -35.05 -8.69 -54.44
CA LEU A 11 -34.94 -7.85 -53.24
C LEU A 11 -33.81 -8.42 -52.34
N ALA A 12 -32.72 -7.67 -52.20
CA ALA A 12 -31.71 -7.94 -51.19
C ALA A 12 -32.19 -7.36 -49.86
N VAL A 13 -32.59 -8.23 -48.95
CA VAL A 13 -32.78 -7.87 -47.51
C VAL A 13 -31.45 -7.77 -46.85
N VAL A 14 -30.98 -6.58 -46.56
CA VAL A 14 -29.80 -6.34 -45.72
C VAL A 14 -30.21 -6.55 -44.26
N ALA A 15 -29.87 -7.69 -43.70
CA ALA A 15 -29.93 -7.94 -42.25
C ALA A 15 -28.80 -7.19 -41.58
N ILE A 16 -29.10 -6.07 -40.93
CA ILE A 16 -28.14 -5.42 -40.02
C ILE A 16 -28.10 -6.24 -38.75
N ALA A 17 -27.08 -7.06 -38.59
CA ALA A 17 -26.74 -7.69 -37.33
C ALA A 17 -26.18 -6.59 -36.40
N ALA A 18 -27.00 -6.13 -35.46
CA ALA A 18 -26.52 -5.33 -34.33
C ALA A 18 -25.63 -6.23 -33.44
N PHE A 19 -24.34 -6.09 -33.56
CA PHE A 19 -23.40 -6.63 -32.57
C PHE A 19 -23.55 -5.80 -31.30
N ALA A 20 -24.29 -6.34 -30.34
CA ALA A 20 -24.23 -5.84 -28.96
C ALA A 20 -22.83 -6.18 -28.42
N TYR A 21 -21.95 -5.17 -28.37
CA TYR A 21 -20.76 -5.22 -27.55
C TYR A 21 -21.23 -5.32 -26.09
N LEU A 22 -21.10 -6.50 -25.49
CA LEU A 22 -21.07 -6.64 -24.06
C LEU A 22 -19.77 -5.97 -23.60
N GLU A 23 -19.86 -4.71 -23.24
CA GLU A 23 -18.82 -4.06 -22.46
C GLU A 23 -18.73 -4.83 -21.14
N GLY A 24 -17.63 -5.60 -21.00
CA GLY A 24 -17.21 -6.12 -19.72
C GLY A 24 -17.07 -4.95 -18.77
N GLY A 25 -17.98 -4.87 -17.81
CA GLY A 25 -17.90 -3.83 -16.79
C GLY A 25 -16.61 -4.02 -16.03
N ASP A 26 -15.60 -3.20 -16.37
CA ASP A 26 -14.59 -2.81 -15.41
C ASP A 26 -15.37 -2.25 -14.22
N SER A 27 -15.39 -3.00 -13.12
CA SER A 27 -15.78 -2.49 -11.82
C SER A 27 -14.73 -1.47 -11.40
N GLN A 28 -14.70 -0.34 -12.08
CA GLN A 28 -14.07 0.85 -11.54
C GLN A 28 -14.87 1.16 -10.29
N ARG A 29 -14.27 0.84 -9.13
CA ARG A 29 -14.74 1.34 -7.84
C ARG A 29 -14.93 2.84 -8.01
N ALA A 30 -16.18 3.26 -8.07
CA ALA A 30 -16.49 4.68 -8.13
C ALA A 30 -15.78 5.32 -6.95
N PRO A 31 -15.09 6.45 -7.12
CA PRO A 31 -14.53 7.16 -5.98
C PRO A 31 -15.69 7.39 -5.01
N SER A 32 -15.60 6.81 -3.82
CA SER A 32 -16.57 7.04 -2.76
C SER A 32 -16.72 8.55 -2.67
N ALA A 33 -17.95 9.04 -2.85
CA ALA A 33 -18.25 10.45 -2.70
C ALA A 33 -17.67 10.86 -1.36
N LEU A 34 -16.71 11.78 -1.41
CA LEU A 34 -16.03 12.33 -0.24
C LEU A 34 -17.14 12.76 0.73
N ALA A 35 -17.37 12.00 1.76
CA ALA A 35 -17.97 12.57 2.94
C ALA A 35 -16.98 13.64 3.36
N ASP A 36 -17.37 14.92 3.24
CA ASP A 36 -16.69 16.04 3.87
C ASP A 36 -16.79 15.85 5.39
N GLY A 37 -16.13 14.82 5.89
CA GLY A 37 -15.82 14.61 7.29
C GLY A 37 -14.40 15.09 7.49
N ASP A 38 -14.26 16.07 8.35
CA ASP A 38 -13.00 16.65 8.86
C ASP A 38 -12.16 15.60 9.62
N GLY A 39 -12.38 14.31 9.33
CA GLY A 39 -11.79 13.15 9.98
C GLY A 39 -10.40 12.85 9.43
N GLY A 40 -9.38 13.21 10.21
CA GLY A 40 -8.02 12.71 10.05
C GLY A 40 -7.82 11.39 10.77
N ALA A 41 -6.62 10.85 10.65
CA ALA A 41 -6.13 9.75 11.47
C ALA A 41 -4.70 10.04 11.94
N ARG A 42 -4.30 9.38 13.01
CA ARG A 42 -2.97 9.54 13.59
C ARG A 42 -2.43 8.23 14.14
N ALA A 43 -1.12 8.15 14.25
CA ALA A 43 -0.44 7.09 14.97
C ALA A 43 0.61 7.70 15.92
N VAL A 44 0.65 7.23 17.18
CA VAL A 44 1.74 7.51 18.11
C VAL A 44 2.76 6.38 17.94
N LEU A 45 3.95 6.75 17.54
CA LEU A 45 5.03 5.81 17.25
C LEU A 45 5.82 5.45 18.50
N ARG A 46 6.01 4.14 18.75
CA ARG A 46 6.76 3.60 19.89
C ARG A 46 7.77 2.56 19.43
N ASN A 47 8.90 2.50 20.13
CA ASN A 47 9.85 1.40 19.98
C ASN A 47 9.38 0.17 20.79
N ALA A 48 10.13 -0.93 20.71
CA ALA A 48 9.80 -2.17 21.43
C ALA A 48 9.90 -2.04 22.97
N ALA A 49 10.57 -1.02 23.50
CA ALA A 49 10.57 -0.70 24.93
C ALA A 49 9.32 0.12 25.35
N GLY A 50 8.42 0.45 24.42
CA GLY A 50 7.22 1.26 24.66
C GLY A 50 7.48 2.77 24.70
N GLU A 51 8.74 3.22 24.47
CA GLU A 51 9.08 4.63 24.46
C GLU A 51 8.49 5.31 23.21
N LYS A 52 7.87 6.48 23.41
CA LYS A 52 7.37 7.29 22.32
C LYS A 52 8.54 7.90 21.55
N VAL A 53 8.60 7.62 20.25
CA VAL A 53 9.67 8.09 19.35
C VAL A 53 9.17 8.98 18.23
N GLY A 54 7.85 9.20 18.13
CA GLY A 54 7.33 10.07 17.10
C GLY A 54 5.82 9.99 16.94
N LYS A 55 5.36 10.50 15.81
CA LYS A 55 3.95 10.45 15.38
C LYS A 55 3.82 10.55 13.87
N VAL A 56 2.73 9.99 13.37
CA VAL A 56 2.24 10.21 12.00
C VAL A 56 0.86 10.83 12.07
N LYS A 57 0.56 11.73 11.15
CA LYS A 57 -0.78 12.27 10.90
C LYS A 57 -1.17 12.03 9.46
N PHE A 58 -2.41 11.62 9.29
CA PHE A 58 -3.07 11.45 7.99
C PHE A 58 -4.21 12.47 7.92
N SER A 59 -4.30 13.18 6.83
CA SER A 59 -5.41 14.10 6.61
C SER A 59 -5.85 14.04 5.16
N GLN A 60 -7.17 14.15 4.96
CA GLN A 60 -7.72 14.21 3.62
C GLN A 60 -7.12 15.40 2.86
N HIS A 61 -6.70 15.16 1.64
CA HIS A 61 -6.12 16.16 0.76
C HIS A 61 -6.70 16.02 -0.64
N ARG A 62 -6.78 17.12 -1.39
CA ARG A 62 -7.15 17.06 -2.80
C ARG A 62 -6.12 16.20 -3.54
N GLY A 63 -6.58 15.07 -4.07
CA GLY A 63 -5.74 14.09 -4.79
C GLY A 63 -5.17 12.98 -3.92
N GLY A 64 -5.69 12.76 -2.69
CA GLY A 64 -5.33 11.63 -1.84
C GLY A 64 -5.24 11.97 -0.36
N VAL A 65 -4.36 11.30 0.34
CA VAL A 65 -4.08 11.50 1.77
C VAL A 65 -2.73 12.17 1.94
N GLN A 66 -2.71 13.28 2.69
CA GLN A 66 -1.46 13.87 3.14
C GLN A 66 -0.96 13.12 4.36
N VAL A 67 0.27 12.62 4.28
CA VAL A 67 1.00 11.98 5.36
C VAL A 67 2.04 12.97 5.90
N LYS A 68 2.01 13.20 7.22
CA LYS A 68 3.03 13.99 7.92
C LYS A 68 3.65 13.16 9.02
N VAL A 69 4.95 12.96 8.95
CA VAL A 69 5.76 12.21 9.92
C VAL A 69 6.64 13.15 10.71
N THR A 70 6.76 12.92 12.01
CA THR A 70 7.73 13.59 12.89
C THR A 70 8.33 12.54 13.81
N ILE A 71 9.65 12.41 13.80
CA ILE A 71 10.43 11.48 14.63
C ILE A 71 11.39 12.28 15.50
N ASP A 72 11.55 11.79 16.72
CA ASP A 72 12.58 12.17 17.67
C ASP A 72 12.93 10.91 18.45
N ALA A 73 13.82 10.10 17.90
CA ALA A 73 14.14 8.77 18.37
C ALA A 73 15.62 8.68 18.84
N PRO A 74 15.89 7.94 19.92
CA PRO A 74 17.26 7.57 20.23
C PRO A 74 17.91 6.82 19.06
N LEU A 75 19.17 7.13 18.72
CA LEU A 75 19.92 6.45 17.65
C LEU A 75 20.07 4.93 17.90
N ALA A 76 19.88 4.48 19.14
CA ALA A 76 19.82 3.05 19.47
C ALA A 76 18.52 2.39 18.94
N THR A 77 17.46 3.18 18.68
CA THR A 77 16.21 2.70 18.09
C THR A 77 16.27 2.77 16.57
N LEU A 78 16.58 3.96 16.02
CA LEU A 78 16.73 4.22 14.59
C LEU A 78 18.06 4.90 14.34
N ILE A 79 18.98 4.21 13.68
CA ILE A 79 20.28 4.79 13.30
C ILE A 79 20.07 5.91 12.26
N ALA A 80 21.05 6.79 12.11
CA ALA A 80 20.98 7.78 11.02
C ALA A 80 21.02 7.10 9.65
N GLY A 81 20.14 7.51 8.74
CA GLY A 81 20.04 6.95 7.39
C GLY A 81 18.60 6.76 6.91
N PHE A 82 18.46 6.00 5.84
CA PHE A 82 17.15 5.69 5.27
C PHE A 82 16.55 4.44 5.90
N HIS A 83 15.24 4.49 6.15
CA HIS A 83 14.45 3.43 6.75
C HIS A 83 13.23 3.12 5.91
N GLY A 84 12.88 1.84 5.77
CA GLY A 84 11.58 1.42 5.25
C GLY A 84 10.47 1.96 6.15
N PHE A 85 9.42 2.48 5.53
CA PHE A 85 8.30 3.14 6.20
C PHE A 85 7.01 2.71 5.52
N HIS A 86 6.19 1.91 6.22
CA HIS A 86 5.04 1.26 5.61
C HIS A 86 3.80 1.32 6.51
N VAL A 87 2.62 1.28 5.88
CA VAL A 87 1.37 0.91 6.54
C VAL A 87 1.25 -0.60 6.50
N HIS A 88 0.97 -1.21 7.64
CA HIS A 88 0.72 -2.64 7.80
C HIS A 88 -0.77 -2.93 8.01
N GLU A 89 -1.22 -4.13 7.63
CA GLU A 89 -2.62 -4.51 7.48
C GLU A 89 -3.40 -4.72 8.77
N ALA A 90 -2.73 -4.83 9.94
CA ALA A 90 -3.39 -5.03 11.23
C ALA A 90 -3.01 -3.96 12.24
N GLY A 91 -4.03 -3.39 12.93
CA GLY A 91 -3.89 -2.34 13.94
C GLY A 91 -3.35 -2.85 15.27
N THR A 92 -2.25 -3.60 15.25
CA THR A 92 -1.63 -4.16 16.46
C THR A 92 -0.13 -3.89 16.50
N CYS A 93 0.42 -3.69 17.71
CA CYS A 93 1.83 -3.38 17.94
C CYS A 93 2.37 -4.18 19.15
N ASP A 94 2.36 -5.52 19.09
CA ASP A 94 2.92 -6.33 20.18
C ASP A 94 4.45 -6.38 20.09
N PRO A 95 5.19 -5.79 21.05
CA PRO A 95 6.65 -5.80 21.05
C PRO A 95 7.25 -7.18 21.40
N ASN A 96 6.43 -8.09 21.94
CA ASN A 96 6.87 -9.44 22.35
C ASN A 96 6.34 -10.51 21.39
N ALA A 97 5.84 -10.12 20.22
CA ALA A 97 5.31 -11.05 19.24
C ALA A 97 6.35 -12.08 18.80
N VAL A 98 5.86 -13.27 18.48
CA VAL A 98 6.65 -14.35 17.88
C VAL A 98 6.06 -14.71 16.53
N ASN A 99 6.92 -15.10 15.59
CA ASN A 99 6.47 -15.60 14.31
C ASN A 99 5.96 -17.06 14.41
N PRO A 100 5.36 -17.64 13.37
CA PRO A 100 4.87 -19.02 13.38
C PRO A 100 5.94 -20.09 13.68
N ALA A 101 7.23 -19.76 13.52
CA ALA A 101 8.34 -20.65 13.89
C ALA A 101 8.75 -20.52 15.36
N GLY A 102 8.05 -19.68 16.16
CA GLY A 102 8.38 -19.42 17.57
C GLY A 102 9.55 -18.47 17.78
N THR A 103 10.03 -17.79 16.73
CA THR A 103 11.11 -16.80 16.83
C THR A 103 10.56 -15.45 17.28
N PRO A 104 11.14 -14.79 18.29
CA PRO A 104 10.76 -13.43 18.66
C PRO A 104 10.97 -12.45 17.49
N VAL A 105 9.90 -11.80 17.08
CA VAL A 105 9.88 -10.76 16.04
C VAL A 105 8.99 -9.63 16.53
N PRO A 106 9.56 -8.56 17.10
CA PRO A 106 8.76 -7.43 17.56
C PRO A 106 7.80 -6.92 16.49
N PHE A 107 6.56 -6.65 16.89
CA PHE A 107 5.50 -6.12 16.02
C PHE A 107 5.09 -7.05 14.86
N PHE A 108 5.40 -8.34 14.95
CA PHE A 108 4.99 -9.33 13.94
C PHE A 108 3.45 -9.34 13.75
N THR A 109 2.71 -9.07 14.82
CA THR A 109 1.24 -9.01 14.81
C THR A 109 0.65 -7.92 13.92
N ALA A 110 1.44 -6.92 13.51
CA ALA A 110 0.97 -5.92 12.54
C ALA A 110 0.71 -6.50 11.13
N GLY A 111 1.06 -7.76 10.89
CA GLY A 111 0.83 -8.42 9.60
C GLY A 111 1.82 -7.99 8.52
N PHE A 112 1.40 -8.11 7.27
CA PHE A 112 2.14 -7.68 6.08
C PHE A 112 1.86 -6.21 5.74
N HIS A 113 2.42 -5.70 4.64
CA HIS A 113 2.07 -4.38 4.14
C HIS A 113 0.58 -4.34 3.75
N LEU A 114 -0.05 -3.19 3.93
CA LEU A 114 -1.46 -3.02 3.56
C LEU A 114 -1.65 -3.23 2.07
N ASP A 115 -2.39 -4.27 1.69
CA ASP A 115 -2.77 -4.54 0.31
C ASP A 115 -4.28 -4.40 0.13
N LEU A 116 -4.71 -3.40 -0.64
CA LEU A 116 -6.11 -3.13 -0.97
C LEU A 116 -6.57 -3.80 -2.29
N SER A 117 -5.72 -4.60 -2.91
CA SER A 117 -6.06 -5.30 -4.17
C SER A 117 -7.13 -6.37 -3.98
N GLY A 118 -7.40 -6.78 -2.74
CA GLY A 118 -8.33 -7.85 -2.41
C GLY A 118 -7.82 -9.26 -2.70
N THR A 119 -6.56 -9.41 -3.06
CA THR A 119 -5.94 -10.71 -3.36
C THR A 119 -5.33 -11.39 -2.13
N GLY A 120 -5.36 -10.71 -0.98
CA GLY A 120 -4.76 -11.18 0.27
C GLY A 120 -3.23 -11.00 0.30
N THR A 121 -2.61 -11.54 1.36
CA THR A 121 -1.17 -11.46 1.54
C THR A 121 -0.40 -12.00 0.33
N GLY A 122 0.47 -11.17 -0.24
CA GLY A 122 1.30 -11.52 -1.38
C GLY A 122 0.63 -11.36 -2.75
N GLY A 123 -0.53 -10.69 -2.84
CA GLY A 123 -1.21 -10.43 -4.12
C GLY A 123 -0.54 -9.37 -4.97
N THR A 124 -0.07 -8.32 -4.33
CA THR A 124 0.66 -7.23 -4.99
C THR A 124 2.08 -7.21 -4.47
N ALA A 125 3.05 -7.38 -5.36
CA ALA A 125 4.44 -7.36 -4.94
C ALA A 125 4.91 -5.94 -4.59
N HIS A 126 5.74 -5.84 -3.55
CA HIS A 126 6.45 -4.62 -3.19
C HIS A 126 7.21 -4.04 -4.42
N PRO A 127 7.19 -2.73 -4.71
CA PRO A 127 6.65 -1.62 -3.92
C PRO A 127 5.25 -1.15 -4.38
N ASN A 128 4.37 -2.04 -4.77
CA ASN A 128 3.07 -1.68 -5.36
C ASN A 128 1.89 -1.91 -4.42
N GLU A 129 2.12 -2.38 -3.19
CA GLU A 129 1.11 -2.48 -2.15
C GLU A 129 0.63 -1.10 -1.71
N ALA A 130 -0.61 -0.99 -1.26
CA ALA A 130 -1.17 0.29 -0.84
C ALA A 130 -0.38 0.91 0.32
N GLY A 131 0.17 0.08 1.20
CA GLY A 131 0.94 0.48 2.36
C GLY A 131 2.38 0.92 2.08
N ASP A 132 2.88 0.75 0.86
CA ASP A 132 4.25 1.14 0.52
C ASP A 132 4.39 2.65 0.39
N MET A 133 5.29 3.22 1.16
CA MET A 133 5.50 4.67 1.24
C MET A 133 6.98 5.03 0.94
N PRO A 134 7.26 6.31 0.67
CA PRO A 134 8.64 6.77 0.53
C PRO A 134 9.47 6.46 1.79
N VAL A 135 10.72 6.03 1.60
CA VAL A 135 11.67 5.83 2.72
C VAL A 135 11.80 7.07 3.59
N LEU A 136 11.94 6.86 4.89
CA LEU A 136 12.13 7.93 5.86
C LEU A 136 13.63 8.18 6.09
N LEU A 137 14.09 9.43 5.96
CA LEU A 137 15.45 9.80 6.30
C LEU A 137 15.53 10.24 7.77
N VAL A 138 16.25 9.48 8.58
CA VAL A 138 16.61 9.83 9.96
C VAL A 138 17.95 10.55 9.98
N ASN A 139 17.99 11.73 10.60
CA ASN A 139 19.17 12.57 10.73
C ASN A 139 20.16 12.02 11.76
N ALA A 140 21.37 12.56 11.77
CA ALA A 140 22.43 12.16 12.72
C ALA A 140 22.10 12.43 14.20
N ASP A 141 21.12 13.28 14.47
CA ASP A 141 20.60 13.56 15.83
C ASP A 141 19.38 12.73 16.22
N GLY A 142 18.95 11.79 15.37
CA GLY A 142 17.79 10.92 15.60
C GLY A 142 16.45 11.54 15.19
N THR A 143 16.45 12.74 14.65
CA THR A 143 15.23 13.40 14.16
C THR A 143 14.90 13.01 12.73
N ALA A 144 13.59 13.02 12.38
CA ALA A 144 13.14 12.96 11.00
C ALA A 144 11.83 13.74 10.81
N GLU A 145 11.69 14.37 9.67
CA GLU A 145 10.43 14.95 9.23
C GLU A 145 10.18 14.56 7.76
N ALA A 146 8.97 14.13 7.46
CA ALA A 146 8.53 13.90 6.10
C ALA A 146 7.09 14.41 5.91
N ARG A 147 6.80 14.88 4.70
CA ARG A 147 5.46 15.27 4.27
C ARG A 147 5.30 14.95 2.80
N PHE A 148 4.29 14.15 2.47
CA PHE A 148 3.96 13.80 1.10
C PHE A 148 2.47 13.55 0.97
N ILE A 149 1.99 13.35 -0.25
CA ILE A 149 0.62 12.99 -0.57
C ILE A 149 0.68 11.65 -1.29
N THR A 150 -0.22 10.75 -0.92
CA THR A 150 -0.41 9.46 -1.58
C THR A 150 -1.88 9.28 -1.96
N ASP A 151 -2.12 8.65 -3.08
CA ASP A 151 -3.44 8.23 -3.58
C ASP A 151 -3.68 6.72 -3.44
N ARG A 152 -2.74 6.01 -2.80
CA ARG A 152 -2.76 4.55 -2.67
C ARG A 152 -3.80 4.04 -1.68
N PHE A 153 -4.21 4.86 -0.72
CA PHE A 153 -5.25 4.56 0.27
C PHE A 153 -6.02 5.84 0.63
N THR A 154 -7.19 5.67 1.25
CA THR A 154 -7.96 6.73 1.88
C THR A 154 -7.80 6.70 3.39
N VAL A 155 -8.20 7.75 4.11
CA VAL A 155 -8.23 7.72 5.59
C VAL A 155 -9.17 6.62 6.09
N ALA A 156 -10.27 6.35 5.38
CA ALA A 156 -11.20 5.29 5.75
C ALA A 156 -10.54 3.90 5.65
N ASP A 157 -9.76 3.64 4.60
CA ASP A 157 -9.06 2.35 4.43
C ASP A 157 -8.10 2.06 5.61
N LEU A 158 -7.53 3.11 6.22
CA LEU A 158 -6.64 2.98 7.38
C LEU A 158 -7.36 2.58 8.67
N LEU A 159 -8.68 2.82 8.73
CA LEU A 159 -9.52 2.63 9.93
C LEU A 159 -10.51 1.47 9.77
N GLU A 160 -10.51 0.77 8.61
CA GLU A 160 -11.40 -0.36 8.35
C GLU A 160 -11.01 -1.60 9.17
N SER A 161 -12.00 -2.45 9.46
CA SER A 161 -11.84 -3.76 10.13
C SER A 161 -11.07 -3.70 11.44
N ASP A 162 -9.95 -4.35 11.49
CA ASP A 162 -9.00 -4.46 12.63
C ASP A 162 -8.00 -3.31 12.67
N GLY A 163 -8.19 -2.29 11.82
CA GLY A 163 -7.34 -1.14 11.69
C GLY A 163 -6.01 -1.45 11.02
N THR A 164 -5.11 -0.48 11.05
CA THR A 164 -3.78 -0.57 10.47
C THR A 164 -2.72 -0.11 11.45
N ALA A 165 -1.46 -0.44 11.17
CA ALA A 165 -0.33 0.05 11.94
C ALA A 165 0.75 0.64 11.02
N ILE A 166 1.46 1.63 11.54
CA ILE A 166 2.69 2.14 10.92
C ILE A 166 3.88 1.36 11.45
N ILE A 167 4.72 0.89 10.54
CA ILE A 167 6.02 0.30 10.88
C ILE A 167 7.14 1.14 10.28
N ILE A 168 8.20 1.39 11.09
CA ILE A 168 9.48 1.86 10.61
C ILE A 168 10.49 0.72 10.81
N HIS A 169 11.18 0.39 9.73
CA HIS A 169 12.12 -0.72 9.67
C HIS A 169 13.54 -0.32 10.05
N GLU A 170 14.39 -1.30 10.30
CA GLU A 170 15.78 -1.12 10.68
C GLU A 170 16.65 -0.53 9.57
N GLY A 171 16.42 -0.97 8.35
CA GLY A 171 17.19 -0.62 7.17
C GLY A 171 16.36 0.12 6.12
N ARG A 172 17.06 0.49 5.07
CA ARG A 172 16.44 1.11 3.90
C ARG A 172 15.67 0.07 3.09
N ASP A 173 14.57 0.52 2.54
CA ASP A 173 13.82 -0.22 1.54
C ASP A 173 14.51 -0.11 0.15
N ASN A 174 14.65 -1.21 -0.56
CA ASN A 174 15.21 -1.25 -1.90
C ASN A 174 14.12 -1.22 -3.01
N TYR A 175 12.84 -1.19 -2.63
CA TYR A 175 11.67 -1.19 -3.53
C TYR A 175 11.64 -2.37 -4.50
N ALA A 176 12.22 -3.51 -4.12
CA ALA A 176 12.42 -4.69 -4.98
C ALA A 176 13.17 -4.35 -6.30
N ASN A 177 13.83 -3.20 -6.35
CA ASN A 177 14.54 -2.72 -7.52
C ASN A 177 15.98 -3.23 -7.54
N ILE A 178 16.15 -4.53 -7.81
CA ILE A 178 17.45 -5.18 -7.90
C ILE A 178 17.86 -5.31 -9.36
N PRO A 179 18.84 -4.56 -9.81
CA PRO A 179 19.34 -4.70 -11.18
C PRO A 179 19.87 -6.11 -11.46
N SER A 180 19.46 -6.72 -12.56
CA SER A 180 19.81 -8.10 -12.92
C SER A 180 21.31 -8.38 -13.03
N ARG A 181 22.13 -7.33 -13.15
CA ARG A 181 23.59 -7.44 -13.11
C ARG A 181 24.17 -7.78 -11.74
N TYR A 182 23.38 -7.56 -10.66
CA TYR A 182 23.80 -7.87 -9.29
C TYR A 182 23.17 -9.18 -8.78
N LEU A 183 21.92 -9.42 -9.17
CA LEU A 183 21.20 -10.64 -8.82
C LEU A 183 20.41 -11.10 -10.05
N PRO A 184 20.80 -12.23 -10.68
CA PRO A 184 20.02 -12.77 -11.79
C PRO A 184 18.64 -13.21 -11.31
N PRO A 185 17.60 -13.06 -12.13
CA PRO A 185 16.24 -13.52 -11.81
C PRO A 185 16.19 -15.05 -11.56
N PRO A 186 15.22 -15.52 -10.75
CA PRO A 186 14.18 -14.73 -10.08
C PRO A 186 14.71 -14.01 -8.83
N ILE A 187 14.18 -12.81 -8.57
CA ILE A 187 14.35 -12.13 -7.28
C ILE A 187 13.65 -12.98 -6.22
N ASP A 188 14.25 -13.07 -5.03
CA ASP A 188 13.67 -13.89 -3.96
C ASP A 188 12.38 -13.29 -3.36
N GLN A 189 11.61 -14.15 -2.71
CA GLN A 189 10.30 -13.76 -2.19
C GLN A 189 10.41 -12.72 -1.06
N ALA A 190 11.46 -12.76 -0.25
CA ALA A 190 11.65 -11.79 0.82
C ALA A 190 11.82 -10.37 0.27
N THR A 191 12.61 -10.20 -0.79
CA THR A 191 12.74 -8.91 -1.50
C THR A 191 11.41 -8.45 -2.07
N LEU A 192 10.63 -9.38 -2.67
CA LEU A 192 9.32 -9.06 -3.27
C LEU A 192 8.25 -8.72 -2.23
N ASP A 193 8.38 -9.20 -1.00
CA ASP A 193 7.40 -8.97 0.05
C ASP A 193 7.73 -7.75 0.92
N THR A 194 9.00 -7.34 1.01
CA THR A 194 9.44 -6.41 2.08
C THR A 194 10.43 -5.35 1.63
N GLY A 195 10.90 -5.37 0.37
CA GLY A 195 11.98 -4.50 -0.08
C GLY A 195 13.28 -4.61 0.74
N ASP A 196 13.51 -5.75 1.44
CA ASP A 196 14.66 -6.00 2.31
C ASP A 196 14.88 -4.94 3.40
N ALA A 197 13.82 -4.27 3.83
CA ALA A 197 13.92 -3.18 4.82
C ALA A 197 14.35 -3.63 6.22
N GLY A 198 14.38 -4.95 6.48
CA GLY A 198 14.90 -5.53 7.71
C GLY A 198 13.91 -5.54 8.88
N ALA A 199 14.44 -5.61 10.10
CA ALA A 199 13.64 -5.78 11.31
C ALA A 199 12.69 -4.58 11.57
N ARG A 200 11.55 -4.86 12.22
CA ARG A 200 10.58 -3.84 12.65
C ARG A 200 11.08 -3.18 13.93
N LYS A 201 11.34 -1.89 13.91
CA LYS A 201 11.96 -1.15 15.04
C LYS A 201 10.96 -0.27 15.77
N VAL A 202 9.97 0.25 15.06
CA VAL A 202 8.97 1.18 15.58
C VAL A 202 7.60 0.78 15.04
N CYS A 203 6.60 0.86 15.91
CA CYS A 203 5.21 0.61 15.55
C CYS A 203 4.29 1.70 16.11
N GLY A 204 3.19 1.97 15.41
CA GLY A 204 2.12 2.84 15.89
C GLY A 204 0.79 2.45 15.28
N ILE A 205 -0.20 2.14 16.11
CA ILE A 205 -1.58 1.86 15.66
C ILE A 205 -2.19 3.14 15.10
N VAL A 206 -2.87 3.04 13.96
CA VAL A 206 -3.59 4.16 13.36
C VAL A 206 -4.97 4.27 14.00
N GLU A 207 -5.26 5.45 14.53
CA GLU A 207 -6.52 5.78 15.20
C GLU A 207 -7.14 7.01 14.52
N GLY A 208 -8.47 7.08 14.48
CA GLY A 208 -9.20 8.28 14.05
C GLY A 208 -8.95 9.47 15.00
N ASP A 209 -8.99 10.69 14.46
CA ASP A 209 -8.86 11.94 15.24
C ASP A 209 -10.13 12.24 16.06
#